data_3a88c7e0c4381d3d80fd061863a665e0
#
_entry.id   3a88c7e0c4381d3d80fd061863a665e0
#
_cell.length_a   1.000
_cell.length_b   1.000
_cell.length_c   1.000
_cell.angle_alpha   90.00
_cell.angle_beta   90.00
_cell.angle_gamma   90.00
#
_symmetry.space_group_name_H-M   'P 1'
#
loop_
_entity.id
_entity.type
_entity.pdbx_description
1 polymer ?
#
loop_
_entity_poly.entity_id
_entity_poly.type
_entity_poly.pdbx_seq_one_letter_code
_entity_poly.pdbx_strand_id
1 'polypeptide(L)'
;MTDNELIILNYIKNRCRGKQHAETFGRLSLLLGINERELRLCVAELVTHWQQPIASTSDAGYYWLNCDDEYQQASNELMSRIRKLSMRHKGLRLGYMKSKQVITKQLVML
;
A
#
# COMPACT_ATOMS: atom_id res chain seq x y z
N MET A 1 15.06 12.02 -7.70
CA MET A 1 13.74 11.56 -8.22
C MET A 1 13.92 11.15 -9.68
N THR A 2 13.41 9.99 -10.06
CA THR A 2 13.52 9.50 -11.44
C THR A 2 12.57 10.24 -12.36
N ASP A 3 12.77 10.13 -13.69
CA ASP A 3 11.88 10.74 -14.67
C ASP A 3 10.46 10.20 -14.55
N ASN A 4 10.30 8.90 -14.37
CA ASN A 4 8.98 8.28 -14.18
C ASN A 4 8.29 8.79 -12.90
N GLU A 5 9.02 8.91 -11.81
CA GLU A 5 8.49 9.48 -10.57
C GLU A 5 8.00 10.92 -10.78
N LEU A 6 8.76 11.75 -11.49
CA LEU A 6 8.35 13.13 -11.80
C LEU A 6 7.09 13.19 -12.66
N ILE A 7 7.01 12.34 -13.67
CA ILE A 7 5.85 12.28 -14.55
C ILE A 7 4.59 11.90 -13.75
N ILE A 8 4.70 10.87 -12.94
CA ILE A 8 3.59 10.38 -12.10
C ILE A 8 3.18 11.44 -11.08
N LEU A 9 4.15 12.02 -10.41
CA LEU A 9 3.91 13.06 -9.39
C LEU A 9 3.15 14.24 -9.99
N ASN A 10 3.63 14.77 -11.11
CA ASN A 10 3.02 15.92 -11.76
C ASN A 10 1.59 15.63 -12.22
N TYR A 11 1.35 14.44 -12.74
CA TYR A 11 0.01 14.07 -13.19
C TYR A 11 -0.95 13.97 -11.99
N ILE A 12 -0.58 13.23 -10.96
CA ILE A 12 -1.45 13.03 -9.79
C ILE A 12 -1.70 14.37 -9.08
N LYS A 13 -0.66 15.16 -8.89
CA LYS A 13 -0.76 16.44 -8.20
C LYS A 13 -1.70 17.42 -8.93
N ASN A 14 -1.65 17.44 -10.25
CA ASN A 14 -2.38 18.42 -11.05
C ASN A 14 -3.73 17.93 -11.55
N ARG A 15 -3.90 16.61 -11.76
CA ARG A 15 -5.10 16.04 -12.38
C ARG A 15 -5.95 15.18 -11.44
N CYS A 16 -5.38 14.72 -10.33
CA CYS A 16 -6.07 13.80 -9.42
C CYS A 16 -6.21 14.40 -8.03
N ARG A 17 -6.58 15.66 -7.93
CA ARG A 17 -6.75 16.34 -6.63
C ARG A 17 -8.07 15.93 -5.99
N GLY A 18 -7.97 15.28 -4.83
CA GLY A 18 -9.11 14.78 -4.11
C GLY A 18 -9.58 13.43 -4.62
N LYS A 19 -10.25 12.68 -3.74
CA LYS A 19 -10.72 11.32 -4.02
C LYS A 19 -11.65 11.25 -5.24
N GLN A 20 -12.47 12.28 -5.43
CA GLN A 20 -13.41 12.35 -6.56
C GLN A 20 -12.71 12.39 -7.92
N HIS A 21 -11.45 12.80 -7.97
CA HIS A 21 -10.65 12.85 -9.20
C HIS A 21 -9.61 11.75 -9.26
N ALA A 22 -9.74 10.71 -8.44
CA ALA A 22 -8.82 9.58 -8.42
C ALA A 22 -8.81 8.85 -9.76
N GLU A 23 -7.64 8.34 -10.14
CA GLU A 23 -7.47 7.52 -11.34
C GLU A 23 -6.97 6.14 -10.95
N THR A 24 -7.56 5.11 -11.54
CA THR A 24 -7.08 3.75 -11.32
C THR A 24 -5.66 3.57 -11.86
N PHE A 25 -4.90 2.67 -11.27
CA PHE A 25 -3.54 2.43 -11.73
C PHE A 25 -3.49 1.88 -13.17
N GLY A 26 -4.49 1.11 -13.58
CA GLY A 26 -4.59 0.63 -14.96
C GLY A 26 -4.74 1.78 -15.95
N ARG A 27 -5.59 2.75 -15.63
CA ARG A 27 -5.79 3.93 -16.48
C ARG A 27 -4.56 4.83 -16.48
N LEU A 28 -3.94 5.04 -15.32
CA LEU A 28 -2.69 5.81 -15.23
C LEU A 28 -1.57 5.16 -16.04
N SER A 29 -1.46 3.86 -15.97
CA SER A 29 -0.48 3.11 -16.75
C SER A 29 -0.65 3.36 -18.26
N LEU A 30 -1.88 3.29 -18.75
CA LEU A 30 -2.17 3.56 -20.15
C LEU A 30 -1.90 5.02 -20.53
N LEU A 31 -2.33 5.97 -19.71
CA LEU A 31 -2.17 7.39 -19.98
C LEU A 31 -0.71 7.84 -20.00
N LEU A 32 0.08 7.31 -19.07
CA LEU A 32 1.47 7.74 -18.88
C LEU A 32 2.47 6.87 -19.64
N GLY A 33 2.03 5.75 -20.19
CA GLY A 33 2.92 4.83 -20.88
C GLY A 33 3.92 4.13 -19.95
N ILE A 34 3.55 3.96 -18.69
CA ILE A 34 4.36 3.30 -17.67
C ILE A 34 3.64 2.02 -17.26
N ASN A 35 4.33 0.87 -17.22
CA ASN A 35 3.68 -0.38 -16.85
C ASN A 35 3.20 -0.34 -15.38
N GLU A 36 2.21 -1.17 -15.06
CA GLU A 36 1.55 -1.14 -13.74
C GLU A 36 2.51 -1.42 -12.59
N ARG A 37 3.45 -2.33 -12.78
CA ARG A 37 4.44 -2.68 -11.74
C ARG A 37 5.34 -1.47 -11.45
N GLU A 38 5.86 -0.83 -12.48
CA GLU A 38 6.70 0.35 -12.36
C GLU A 38 5.92 1.51 -11.73
N LEU A 39 4.67 1.68 -12.14
CA LEU A 39 3.79 2.70 -11.57
C LEU A 39 3.62 2.52 -10.06
N ARG A 40 3.34 1.30 -9.61
CA ARG A 40 3.18 0.99 -8.19
C ARG A 40 4.45 1.24 -7.40
N LEU A 41 5.59 0.83 -7.94
CA LEU A 41 6.89 1.05 -7.30
C LEU A 41 7.20 2.55 -7.19
N CYS A 42 6.94 3.31 -8.23
CA CYS A 42 7.16 4.76 -8.23
C CYS A 42 6.26 5.46 -7.22
N VAL A 43 4.98 5.11 -7.16
CA VAL A 43 4.06 5.72 -6.18
C VAL A 43 4.49 5.38 -4.75
N ALA A 44 4.87 4.13 -4.49
CA ALA A 44 5.36 3.73 -3.18
C ALA A 44 6.59 4.56 -2.77
N GLU A 45 7.51 4.78 -3.68
CA GLU A 45 8.72 5.57 -3.45
C GLU A 45 8.39 7.05 -3.23
N LEU A 46 7.46 7.60 -4.03
CA LEU A 46 7.02 8.98 -3.88
C LEU A 46 6.41 9.24 -2.49
N VAL A 47 5.64 8.30 -1.97
CA VAL A 47 5.02 8.44 -0.65
C VAL A 47 6.06 8.20 0.46
N THR A 48 6.80 7.11 0.37
CA THR A 48 7.69 6.65 1.44
C THR A 48 8.96 7.48 1.55
N HIS A 49 9.63 7.71 0.42
CA HIS A 49 10.92 8.40 0.39
C HIS A 49 10.76 9.91 0.22
N TRP A 50 9.91 10.32 -0.70
CA TRP A 50 9.73 11.73 -1.03
C TRP A 50 8.60 12.40 -0.25
N GLN A 51 7.88 11.65 0.58
CA GLN A 51 6.84 12.15 1.48
C GLN A 51 5.74 12.96 0.76
N GLN A 52 5.36 12.48 -0.42
CA GLN A 52 4.30 13.11 -1.18
C GLN A 52 2.93 12.60 -0.73
N PRO A 53 1.91 13.46 -0.58
CA PRO A 53 0.60 13.08 -0.04
C PRO A 53 -0.29 12.42 -1.08
N ILE A 54 0.11 11.25 -1.54
CA ILE A 54 -0.64 10.44 -2.50
C ILE A 54 -1.29 9.29 -1.76
N ALA A 55 -2.62 9.20 -1.86
CA ALA A 55 -3.37 8.09 -1.30
C ALA A 55 -3.83 7.14 -2.39
N SER A 56 -4.13 5.92 -2.01
CA SER A 56 -4.68 4.93 -2.93
C SER A 56 -5.82 4.17 -2.27
N THR A 57 -6.86 3.87 -3.06
CA THR A 57 -7.95 2.99 -2.66
C THR A 57 -8.10 1.91 -3.71
N SER A 58 -8.61 0.74 -3.30
CA SER A 58 -8.77 -0.39 -4.21
C SER A 58 -9.79 -0.13 -5.32
N ASP A 59 -10.79 0.70 -5.04
CA ASP A 59 -11.87 1.02 -5.97
C ASP A 59 -11.64 2.31 -6.77
N ALA A 60 -11.06 3.35 -6.16
CA ALA A 60 -10.92 4.65 -6.79
C ALA A 60 -9.54 4.86 -7.45
N GLY A 61 -8.49 4.21 -6.95
CA GLY A 61 -7.13 4.36 -7.47
C GLY A 61 -6.31 5.37 -6.69
N TYR A 62 -5.43 6.09 -7.39
CA TYR A 62 -4.53 7.07 -6.79
C TYR A 62 -5.09 8.48 -6.86
N TYR A 63 -4.87 9.25 -5.80
CA TYR A 63 -5.28 10.66 -5.76
C TYR A 63 -4.40 11.46 -4.81
N TRP A 64 -4.34 12.76 -5.04
CA TRP A 64 -3.65 13.71 -4.18
C TRP A 64 -4.57 14.10 -3.03
N LEU A 65 -4.09 13.97 -1.79
CA LEU A 65 -4.85 14.33 -0.60
C LEU A 65 -5.17 15.82 -0.62
N ASN A 66 -6.45 16.16 -0.53
CA ASN A 66 -6.92 17.52 -0.69
C ASN A 66 -7.57 18.12 0.57
N CYS A 67 -7.87 17.28 1.57
CA CYS A 67 -8.46 17.73 2.83
C CYS A 67 -8.15 16.75 3.97
N ASP A 68 -8.41 17.20 5.21
CA ASP A 68 -8.12 16.41 6.41
C ASP A 68 -8.93 15.12 6.47
N ASP A 69 -10.18 15.13 6.03
CA ASP A 69 -11.02 13.94 6.02
C ASP A 69 -10.45 12.85 5.13
N GLU A 70 -9.96 13.22 3.95
CA GLU A 70 -9.29 12.28 3.04
C GLU A 70 -8.02 11.70 3.66
N TYR A 71 -7.23 12.54 4.32
CA TYR A 71 -6.04 12.09 5.02
C TYR A 71 -6.39 11.10 6.12
N GLN A 72 -7.38 11.42 6.96
CA GLN A 72 -7.80 10.53 8.05
C GLN A 72 -8.29 9.19 7.52
N GLN A 73 -9.07 9.20 6.46
CA GLN A 73 -9.55 7.96 5.84
C GLN A 73 -8.40 7.10 5.32
N ALA A 74 -7.47 7.71 4.60
CA ALA A 74 -6.30 7.02 4.05
C ALA A 74 -5.41 6.46 5.16
N SER A 75 -5.15 7.26 6.21
CA SER A 75 -4.37 6.86 7.37
C SER A 75 -5.02 5.69 8.10
N ASN A 76 -6.33 5.75 8.32
CA ASN A 76 -7.07 4.68 9.01
C ASN A 76 -7.03 3.37 8.23
N GLU A 77 -7.12 3.42 6.90
CA GLU A 77 -7.01 2.23 6.06
C GLU A 77 -5.62 1.59 6.18
N LEU A 78 -4.55 2.40 6.15
CA LEU A 78 -3.18 1.90 6.33
C LEU A 78 -2.98 1.30 7.72
N MET A 79 -3.47 1.97 8.76
CA MET A 79 -3.37 1.46 10.13
C MET A 79 -4.13 0.15 10.30
N SER A 80 -5.27 0.01 9.65
CA SER A 80 -6.03 -1.25 9.65
C SER A 80 -5.23 -2.39 9.02
N ARG A 81 -4.55 -2.13 7.89
CA ARG A 81 -3.69 -3.12 7.24
C ARG A 81 -2.50 -3.51 8.12
N ILE A 82 -1.86 -2.56 8.76
CA ILE A 82 -0.75 -2.80 9.70
C ILE A 82 -1.23 -3.71 10.83
N ARG A 83 -2.39 -3.41 11.39
CA ARG A 83 -2.97 -4.19 12.50
C ARG A 83 -3.26 -5.63 12.08
N LYS A 84 -3.86 -5.82 10.91
CA LYS A 84 -4.15 -7.15 10.36
C LYS A 84 -2.88 -7.96 10.10
N LEU A 85 -1.86 -7.33 9.53
CA LEU A 85 -0.56 -7.97 9.29
C LEU A 85 0.13 -8.35 10.60
N SER A 86 0.07 -7.47 11.59
CA SER A 86 0.62 -7.72 12.92
C SER A 86 -0.07 -8.92 13.58
N MET A 87 -1.39 -9.02 13.49
CA MET A 87 -2.15 -10.16 14.01
C MET A 87 -1.79 -11.45 13.28
N ARG A 88 -1.62 -11.39 11.97
CA ARG A 88 -1.21 -12.56 11.18
C ARG A 88 0.18 -13.01 11.56
N HIS A 89 1.12 -12.10 11.75
CA HIS A 89 2.47 -12.39 12.18
C HIS A 89 2.47 -13.07 13.54
N LYS A 90 1.70 -12.56 14.50
CA LYS A 90 1.55 -13.13 15.83
C LYS A 90 0.97 -14.55 15.76
N GLY A 91 -0.08 -14.73 14.94
CA GLY A 91 -0.70 -16.06 14.77
C GLY A 91 0.27 -17.07 14.17
N LEU A 92 1.05 -16.66 13.18
CA LEU A 92 2.06 -17.52 12.55
C LEU A 92 3.12 -17.96 13.56
N ARG A 93 3.62 -17.03 14.38
CA ARG A 93 4.61 -17.31 15.40
C ARG A 93 4.07 -18.32 16.44
N LEU A 94 2.86 -18.07 16.94
CA LEU A 94 2.23 -18.95 17.91
C LEU A 94 1.94 -20.34 17.33
N GLY A 95 1.48 -20.39 16.07
CA GLY A 95 1.25 -21.66 15.38
C GLY A 95 2.52 -22.46 15.19
N TYR A 96 3.61 -21.79 14.84
CA TYR A 96 4.92 -22.45 14.69
C TYR A 96 5.40 -23.02 16.02
N MET A 97 5.27 -22.27 17.11
CA MET A 97 5.66 -22.73 18.44
C MET A 97 4.83 -23.93 18.89
N LYS A 98 3.52 -23.93 18.65
CA LYS A 98 2.65 -25.08 18.95
C LYS A 98 3.04 -26.30 18.12
N SER A 99 3.34 -26.12 16.85
CA SER A 99 3.80 -27.18 15.97
C SER A 99 5.07 -27.85 16.50
N LYS A 100 6.03 -27.06 16.96
CA LYS A 100 7.26 -27.59 17.58
C LYS A 100 6.96 -28.37 18.85
N GLN A 101 6.08 -27.90 19.71
CA GLN A 101 5.69 -28.60 20.94
C GLN A 101 5.05 -29.96 20.66
N VAL A 102 4.17 -30.02 19.65
CA VAL A 102 3.53 -31.27 19.24
C VAL A 102 4.56 -32.26 18.73
N ILE A 103 5.49 -31.84 17.89
CA ILE A 103 6.57 -32.68 17.36
C ILE A 103 7.43 -33.21 18.52
N THR A 104 7.83 -32.34 19.45
CA THR A 104 8.62 -32.71 20.63
C THR A 104 7.90 -33.71 21.48
N LYS A 105 6.61 -33.53 21.75
CA LYS A 105 5.80 -34.47 22.52
C LYS A 105 5.71 -35.85 21.86
N GLN A 106 5.51 -35.87 20.54
CA GLN A 106 5.47 -37.13 19.78
C GLN A 106 6.79 -37.87 19.86
N LEU A 107 7.91 -37.16 19.74
CA LEU A 107 9.24 -37.74 19.83
C LEU A 107 9.52 -38.31 21.23
N VAL A 108 9.08 -37.63 22.27
CA VAL A 108 9.25 -38.07 23.65
C VAL A 108 8.40 -39.32 23.94
N MET A 109 7.23 -39.46 23.33
CA MET A 109 6.34 -40.61 23.50
C MET A 109 6.77 -41.84 22.71
N LEU A 110 7.68 -41.68 21.78
CA LEU A 110 8.25 -42.77 21.01
C LEU A 110 9.42 -43.40 21.76
#